data_7b7b14d98aa0d5bdacdad378d24c4a83
#
_entry.id   7b7b14d98aa0d5bdacdad378d24c4a83
#
_cell.length_a   1.000
_cell.length_b   1.000
_cell.length_c   1.000
_cell.angle_alpha   90.00
_cell.angle_beta   90.00
_cell.angle_gamma   90.00
#
_symmetry.space_group_name_H-M   'P 1'
#
loop_
_entity.id
_entity.type
_entity.pdbx_description
1 polymer ?
#
loop_
_entity_poly.entity_id
_entity_poly.type
_entity_poly.pdbx_seq_one_letter_code
_entity_poly.pdbx_strand_id
1 'polypeptide(L)'
;MIRLFRTSAALLLALAATSVIHAEENFAACPQFFAHGKPPVVAARPGNRALCYDAFAILHSGESKTPVFVAERLNAGAMSDAHQKRSNKFFADARLPSAERATLEDYAGSGYDRGHMAPAGDMRSAQSMAQSFSLANMVPQAPEHNRGVWAKTVEEATRKYAGRASGDVFVITGPFFVPSIAQSQSIGPGRVHVPKYLYKLVYDQKKNRAWAYWQENDNATRGSAPISYAELMKRTGIQFLPGVTPE
;
A
#
# COMPACT_ATOMS: atom_id res chain seq x y z
N MET A 1 -22.15 -32.73 64.25
CA MET A 1 -20.85 -32.23 63.66
C MET A 1 -21.00 -32.21 62.18
N ILE A 2 -21.26 -31.02 61.58
CA ILE A 2 -21.45 -30.82 60.17
C ILE A 2 -20.17 -30.15 59.65
N ARG A 3 -19.43 -30.83 58.77
CA ARG A 3 -18.22 -30.26 58.09
C ARG A 3 -18.64 -29.51 56.83
N LEU A 4 -18.43 -28.19 56.83
CA LEU A 4 -18.55 -27.37 55.62
C LEU A 4 -17.29 -27.55 54.76
N PHE A 5 -17.47 -28.03 53.54
CA PHE A 5 -16.45 -27.97 52.50
C PHE A 5 -16.51 -26.60 51.81
N ARG A 6 -15.46 -25.80 51.94
CA ARG A 6 -15.24 -24.57 51.17
C ARG A 6 -14.59 -24.96 49.85
N THR A 7 -15.31 -24.87 48.73
CA THR A 7 -14.75 -24.94 47.38
C THR A 7 -14.25 -23.58 46.96
N SER A 8 -12.92 -23.43 46.85
CA SER A 8 -12.31 -22.24 46.28
C SER A 8 -12.34 -22.38 44.77
N ALA A 9 -13.11 -21.54 44.07
CA ALA A 9 -13.09 -21.42 42.63
C ALA A 9 -11.92 -20.50 42.23
N ALA A 10 -10.88 -21.05 41.61
CA ALA A 10 -9.80 -20.30 41.01
C ALA A 10 -10.24 -19.77 39.66
N LEU A 11 -10.36 -18.45 39.54
CA LEU A 11 -10.66 -17.74 38.28
C LEU A 11 -9.37 -17.65 37.45
N LEU A 12 -9.26 -18.48 36.42
CA LEU A 12 -8.17 -18.40 35.42
C LEU A 12 -8.48 -17.24 34.49
N LEU A 13 -7.78 -16.11 34.65
CA LEU A 13 -7.75 -15.04 33.68
C LEU A 13 -6.86 -15.52 32.49
N ALA A 14 -7.48 -15.88 31.36
CA ALA A 14 -6.77 -16.09 30.12
C ALA A 14 -6.37 -14.74 29.54
N LEU A 15 -5.10 -14.35 29.65
CA LEU A 15 -4.52 -13.27 28.88
C LEU A 15 -4.48 -13.70 27.41
N ALA A 16 -5.35 -13.13 26.59
CA ALA A 16 -5.23 -13.22 25.13
C ALA A 16 -3.99 -12.41 24.71
N ALA A 17 -2.87 -13.09 24.50
CA ALA A 17 -1.71 -12.51 23.87
C ALA A 17 -2.07 -12.23 22.41
N THR A 18 -2.30 -10.97 22.05
CA THR A 18 -2.40 -10.51 20.66
C THR A 18 -1.02 -10.67 20.04
N SER A 19 -0.85 -11.68 19.19
CA SER A 19 0.36 -11.89 18.41
C SER A 19 0.52 -10.71 17.43
N VAL A 20 1.43 -9.80 17.75
CA VAL A 20 1.90 -8.79 16.79
C VAL A 20 2.83 -9.55 15.84
N ILE A 21 2.32 -9.93 14.67
CA ILE A 21 3.19 -10.47 13.62
C ILE A 21 4.04 -9.31 13.13
N HIS A 22 5.34 -9.37 13.40
CA HIS A 22 6.28 -8.38 12.93
C HIS A 22 6.34 -8.45 11.41
N ALA A 23 5.99 -7.35 10.73
CA ALA A 23 6.07 -7.24 9.28
C ALA A 23 7.50 -7.45 8.73
N GLU A 24 8.53 -7.37 9.58
CA GLU A 24 9.93 -7.59 9.22
C GLU A 24 10.20 -8.98 8.61
N GLU A 25 9.61 -10.04 9.12
CA GLU A 25 9.82 -11.40 8.60
C GLU A 25 9.26 -11.58 7.19
N ASN A 26 8.24 -10.82 6.82
CA ASN A 26 7.56 -10.95 5.53
C ASN A 26 8.29 -10.26 4.37
N PHE A 27 9.19 -9.30 4.64
CA PHE A 27 9.94 -8.53 3.62
C PHE A 27 11.45 -8.73 3.68
N ALA A 28 11.92 -9.83 4.29
CA ALA A 28 13.36 -10.14 4.41
C ALA A 28 14.07 -10.21 3.04
N ALA A 29 13.36 -10.57 1.97
CA ALA A 29 13.90 -10.63 0.61
C ALA A 29 13.98 -9.27 -0.10
N CYS A 30 13.33 -8.22 0.43
CA CYS A 30 13.29 -6.90 -0.20
C CYS A 30 13.30 -5.73 0.80
N PRO A 31 14.19 -5.72 1.81
CA PRO A 31 14.25 -4.68 2.83
C PRO A 31 14.65 -3.31 2.25
N GLN A 32 15.27 -3.27 1.06
CA GLN A 32 15.73 -2.06 0.40
C GLN A 32 14.62 -1.08 0.03
N PHE A 33 13.35 -1.48 0.03
CA PHE A 33 12.21 -0.61 -0.28
C PHE A 33 11.68 0.14 0.95
N PHE A 34 12.26 -0.10 2.12
CA PHE A 34 11.81 0.49 3.38
C PHE A 34 12.93 1.33 4.00
N ALA A 35 12.57 2.46 4.58
CA ALA A 35 13.53 3.29 5.32
C ALA A 35 14.19 2.48 6.44
N HIS A 36 15.52 2.47 6.47
CA HIS A 36 16.32 1.65 7.39
C HIS A 36 15.99 0.14 7.36
N GLY A 37 15.45 -0.37 6.23
CA GLY A 37 15.05 -1.77 6.08
C GLY A 37 13.81 -2.16 6.90
N LYS A 38 13.08 -1.20 7.49
CA LYS A 38 11.96 -1.45 8.39
C LYS A 38 10.62 -1.20 7.69
N PRO A 39 9.83 -2.26 7.40
CA PRO A 39 8.51 -2.10 6.79
C PRO A 39 7.51 -1.44 7.73
N PRO A 40 6.42 -0.84 7.20
CA PRO A 40 5.32 -0.30 7.99
C PRO A 40 4.74 -1.31 8.98
N VAL A 41 4.43 -0.84 10.18
CA VAL A 41 3.72 -1.64 11.19
C VAL A 41 2.22 -1.47 10.96
N VAL A 42 1.57 -2.56 10.60
CA VAL A 42 0.12 -2.63 10.37
C VAL A 42 -0.50 -3.67 11.29
N ALA A 43 -1.79 -3.53 11.59
CA ALA A 43 -2.52 -4.58 12.30
C ALA A 43 -2.50 -5.88 11.48
N ALA A 44 -2.12 -6.99 12.13
CA ALA A 44 -2.14 -8.29 11.49
C ALA A 44 -3.57 -8.68 11.10
N ARG A 45 -3.76 -9.10 9.85
CA ARG A 45 -5.04 -9.61 9.35
C ARG A 45 -4.81 -10.93 8.61
N PRO A 46 -5.70 -11.90 8.76
CA PRO A 46 -5.68 -13.10 7.93
C PRO A 46 -5.70 -12.74 6.44
N GLY A 47 -4.91 -13.42 5.63
CA GLY A 47 -4.81 -13.15 4.19
C GLY A 47 -3.91 -11.98 3.81
N ASN A 48 -3.26 -11.29 4.76
CA ASN A 48 -2.19 -10.35 4.42
C ASN A 48 -0.95 -11.14 3.94
N ARG A 49 -0.41 -10.77 2.75
CA ARG A 49 0.72 -11.46 2.13
C ARG A 49 1.75 -10.46 1.60
N ALA A 50 3.00 -10.66 2.00
CA ALA A 50 4.12 -9.87 1.49
C ALA A 50 4.58 -10.38 0.12
N LEU A 51 4.75 -9.49 -0.83
CA LEU A 51 5.24 -9.76 -2.17
C LEU A 51 6.39 -8.83 -2.49
N CYS A 52 7.55 -9.40 -2.85
CA CYS A 52 8.70 -8.66 -3.34
C CYS A 52 8.74 -8.70 -4.86
N TYR A 53 9.04 -7.55 -5.47
CA TYR A 53 9.27 -7.35 -6.89
C TYR A 53 10.61 -6.63 -7.09
N ASP A 54 11.06 -6.48 -8.33
CA ASP A 54 12.38 -5.89 -8.61
C ASP A 54 12.51 -4.42 -8.19
N ALA A 55 11.42 -3.65 -8.29
CA ALA A 55 11.42 -2.21 -8.03
C ALA A 55 10.47 -1.76 -6.91
N PHE A 56 9.71 -2.67 -6.31
CA PHE A 56 8.75 -2.35 -5.26
C PHE A 56 8.40 -3.58 -4.41
N ALA A 57 7.80 -3.33 -3.26
CA ALA A 57 7.26 -4.35 -2.37
C ALA A 57 5.79 -4.07 -2.08
N ILE A 58 4.98 -5.12 -1.91
CA ILE A 58 3.54 -5.03 -1.62
C ILE A 58 3.21 -5.80 -0.36
N LEU A 59 2.47 -5.19 0.56
CA LEU A 59 1.65 -5.96 1.49
C LEU A 59 0.24 -6.06 0.87
N HIS A 60 -0.13 -7.25 0.42
CA HIS A 60 -1.42 -7.51 -0.19
C HIS A 60 -2.46 -7.91 0.86
N SER A 61 -3.71 -7.51 0.67
CA SER A 61 -4.87 -7.94 1.47
C SER A 61 -5.73 -8.91 0.67
N GLY A 62 -5.85 -10.16 1.14
CA GLY A 62 -6.80 -11.13 0.57
C GLY A 62 -8.26 -10.75 0.78
N GLU A 63 -8.58 -9.95 1.79
CA GLU A 63 -9.93 -9.43 2.05
C GLU A 63 -10.36 -8.42 0.97
N SER A 64 -9.57 -7.37 0.75
CA SER A 64 -9.89 -6.34 -0.25
C SER A 64 -9.50 -6.71 -1.67
N LYS A 65 -8.60 -7.67 -1.84
CA LYS A 65 -7.93 -8.07 -3.10
C LYS A 65 -7.15 -6.92 -3.75
N THR A 66 -6.67 -6.00 -2.90
CA THR A 66 -5.85 -4.84 -3.26
C THR A 66 -4.64 -4.77 -2.34
N PRO A 67 -3.63 -3.93 -2.61
CA PRO A 67 -2.58 -3.67 -1.63
C PRO A 67 -3.15 -3.09 -0.32
N VAL A 68 -2.56 -3.45 0.82
CA VAL A 68 -2.62 -2.64 2.06
C VAL A 68 -1.71 -1.43 1.87
N PHE A 69 -0.50 -1.68 1.34
CA PHE A 69 0.43 -0.66 0.88
C PHE A 69 1.36 -1.23 -0.19
N VAL A 70 1.95 -0.33 -0.97
CA VAL A 70 3.06 -0.59 -1.89
C VAL A 70 4.21 0.34 -1.53
N ALA A 71 5.42 -0.19 -1.38
CA ALA A 71 6.62 0.55 -1.04
C ALA A 71 7.62 0.57 -2.19
N GLU A 72 8.21 1.74 -2.46
CA GLU A 72 9.22 1.98 -3.48
C GLU A 72 10.39 2.76 -2.88
N ARG A 73 11.60 2.58 -3.44
CA ARG A 73 12.76 3.42 -3.18
C ARG A 73 13.16 4.11 -4.48
N LEU A 74 13.04 5.42 -4.51
CA LEU A 74 13.38 6.27 -5.65
C LEU A 74 14.62 7.11 -5.32
N ASN A 75 15.40 7.47 -6.34
CA ASN A 75 16.50 8.43 -6.22
C ASN A 75 16.84 9.04 -7.59
N ALA A 76 17.71 10.05 -7.60
CA ALA A 76 18.08 10.74 -8.85
C ALA A 76 18.67 9.80 -9.89
N GLY A 77 19.52 8.83 -9.50
CA GLY A 77 20.08 7.84 -10.42
C GLY A 77 19.00 6.98 -11.07
N ALA A 78 18.11 6.41 -10.27
CA ALA A 78 16.99 5.62 -10.78
C ALA A 78 16.04 6.43 -11.69
N MET A 79 15.88 7.74 -11.43
CA MET A 79 14.99 8.60 -12.22
C MET A 79 15.64 9.12 -13.52
N SER A 80 16.97 9.05 -13.67
CA SER A 80 17.69 9.48 -14.87
C SER A 80 17.70 8.47 -16.01
N ASP A 81 17.45 7.19 -15.71
CA ASP A 81 17.50 6.11 -16.68
C ASP A 81 16.39 6.22 -17.72
N ALA A 82 16.65 5.65 -18.91
CA ALA A 82 15.73 5.70 -20.02
C ALA A 82 14.36 5.12 -19.68
N HIS A 83 13.31 5.83 -20.09
CA HIS A 83 11.94 5.36 -19.90
C HIS A 83 11.69 4.06 -20.65
N GLN A 84 11.16 3.08 -19.94
CA GLN A 84 10.73 1.82 -20.52
C GLN A 84 9.40 1.99 -21.28
N LYS A 85 9.26 1.27 -22.41
CA LYS A 85 7.97 1.21 -23.11
C LYS A 85 6.91 0.57 -22.19
N ARG A 86 5.78 1.25 -22.00
CA ARG A 86 4.68 0.78 -21.17
C ARG A 86 4.15 -0.58 -21.65
N SER A 87 4.04 -1.56 -20.75
CA SER A 87 3.62 -2.93 -21.08
C SER A 87 2.13 -3.04 -21.41
N ASN A 88 1.26 -2.45 -20.60
CA ASN A 88 -0.21 -2.58 -20.63
C ASN A 88 -0.75 -4.05 -20.53
N LYS A 89 0.11 -5.00 -20.18
CA LYS A 89 -0.26 -6.42 -20.03
C LYS A 89 -0.52 -6.72 -18.56
N PHE A 90 -1.73 -6.43 -18.10
CA PHE A 90 -2.15 -6.73 -16.73
C PHE A 90 -2.31 -8.24 -16.53
N PHE A 91 -1.99 -8.73 -15.33
CA PHE A 91 -2.09 -10.15 -14.96
C PHE A 91 -2.43 -10.32 -13.47
N ALA A 92 -3.12 -11.40 -13.15
CA ALA A 92 -3.35 -11.85 -11.79
C ALA A 92 -2.06 -12.46 -11.22
N ASP A 93 -1.64 -12.08 -10.01
CA ASP A 93 -0.42 -12.61 -9.41
C ASP A 93 -0.63 -14.07 -8.95
N ALA A 94 0.06 -15.00 -9.56
CA ALA A 94 -0.08 -16.44 -9.28
C ALA A 94 0.46 -16.84 -7.89
N ARG A 95 1.25 -15.99 -7.22
CA ARG A 95 1.72 -16.24 -5.85
C ARG A 95 0.61 -16.09 -4.81
N LEU A 96 -0.47 -15.38 -5.16
CA LEU A 96 -1.64 -15.23 -4.33
C LEU A 96 -2.65 -16.36 -4.57
N PRO A 97 -3.30 -16.89 -3.54
CA PRO A 97 -4.42 -17.81 -3.70
C PRO A 97 -5.51 -17.23 -4.62
N SER A 98 -6.15 -18.06 -5.43
CA SER A 98 -7.19 -17.63 -6.38
C SER A 98 -8.35 -16.87 -5.70
N ALA A 99 -8.72 -17.29 -4.50
CA ALA A 99 -9.77 -16.63 -3.71
C ALA A 99 -9.38 -15.24 -3.18
N GLU A 100 -8.07 -14.94 -3.10
CA GLU A 100 -7.52 -13.74 -2.47
C GLU A 100 -6.96 -12.73 -3.48
N ARG A 101 -6.99 -13.01 -4.78
CA ARG A 101 -6.44 -12.13 -5.82
C ARG A 101 -7.52 -11.57 -6.74
N ALA A 102 -7.25 -10.37 -7.26
CA ALA A 102 -8.05 -9.78 -8.34
C ALA A 102 -7.74 -10.46 -9.68
N THR A 103 -8.72 -10.48 -10.59
CA THR A 103 -8.61 -10.95 -11.96
C THR A 103 -8.95 -9.83 -12.94
N LEU A 104 -8.66 -10.02 -14.23
CA LEU A 104 -9.03 -9.06 -15.28
C LEU A 104 -10.55 -8.92 -15.42
N GLU A 105 -11.28 -10.00 -15.17
CA GLU A 105 -12.73 -10.05 -15.22
C GLU A 105 -13.37 -9.12 -14.17
N ASP A 106 -12.75 -8.97 -13.01
CA ASP A 106 -13.25 -8.09 -11.96
C ASP A 106 -13.30 -6.62 -12.39
N TYR A 107 -12.38 -6.21 -13.27
CA TYR A 107 -12.31 -4.84 -13.77
C TYR A 107 -13.09 -4.63 -15.07
N ALA A 108 -13.45 -5.70 -15.79
CA ALA A 108 -14.17 -5.59 -17.05
C ALA A 108 -15.55 -4.96 -16.86
N GLY A 109 -15.82 -3.83 -17.57
CA GLY A 109 -17.09 -3.13 -17.48
C GLY A 109 -17.43 -2.49 -16.13
N SER A 110 -16.48 -2.47 -15.17
CA SER A 110 -16.71 -1.96 -13.81
C SER A 110 -16.86 -0.44 -13.71
N GLY A 111 -16.42 0.30 -14.73
CA GLY A 111 -16.36 1.77 -14.70
C GLY A 111 -15.10 2.30 -13.98
N TYR A 112 -14.26 1.44 -13.41
CA TYR A 112 -13.02 1.80 -12.76
C TYR A 112 -11.79 1.43 -13.60
N ASP A 113 -10.74 2.25 -13.49
CA ASP A 113 -9.42 1.93 -14.00
C ASP A 113 -8.70 0.96 -13.04
N ARG A 114 -7.73 0.23 -13.58
CA ARG A 114 -6.69 -0.47 -12.79
C ARG A 114 -5.65 0.56 -12.39
N GLY A 115 -5.87 1.24 -11.25
CA GLY A 115 -5.00 2.29 -10.73
C GLY A 115 -3.75 1.71 -10.08
N HIS A 116 -2.58 2.13 -10.58
CA HIS A 116 -1.29 1.68 -10.05
C HIS A 116 -0.99 2.31 -8.69
N MET A 117 -0.46 1.52 -7.75
CA MET A 117 0.12 2.06 -6.51
C MET A 117 1.62 2.33 -6.67
N ALA A 118 2.39 1.39 -7.26
CA ALA A 118 3.71 1.66 -7.84
C ALA A 118 3.55 1.98 -9.33
N PRO A 119 3.75 3.23 -9.75
CA PRO A 119 3.44 3.66 -11.12
C PRO A 119 4.37 3.04 -12.17
N ALA A 120 3.83 2.68 -13.34
CA ALA A 120 4.65 2.24 -14.46
C ALA A 120 5.74 3.28 -14.86
N GLY A 121 5.47 4.57 -14.64
CA GLY A 121 6.45 5.65 -14.88
C GLY A 121 7.69 5.61 -13.99
N ASP A 122 7.68 4.84 -12.90
CA ASP A 122 8.80 4.71 -11.97
C ASP A 122 9.68 3.49 -12.30
N MET A 123 9.27 2.66 -13.26
CA MET A 123 9.95 1.42 -13.63
C MET A 123 11.09 1.66 -14.62
N ARG A 124 12.29 1.09 -14.35
CA ARG A 124 13.53 1.34 -15.11
C ARG A 124 14.04 0.15 -15.90
N SER A 125 13.47 -1.04 -15.71
CA SER A 125 13.77 -2.24 -16.49
C SER A 125 12.52 -2.79 -17.15
N ALA A 126 12.68 -3.57 -18.23
CA ALA A 126 11.55 -4.26 -18.87
C ALA A 126 10.85 -5.22 -17.90
N GLN A 127 11.61 -5.83 -16.98
CA GLN A 127 11.06 -6.74 -15.97
C GLN A 127 10.25 -5.98 -14.93
N SER A 128 10.79 -4.92 -14.30
CA SER A 128 10.03 -4.11 -13.33
C SER A 128 8.80 -3.46 -13.99
N MET A 129 8.92 -3.02 -15.25
CA MET A 129 7.78 -2.53 -16.03
C MET A 129 6.69 -3.61 -16.16
N ALA A 130 7.04 -4.83 -16.55
CA ALA A 130 6.08 -5.92 -16.65
C ALA A 130 5.44 -6.25 -15.29
N GLN A 131 6.25 -6.32 -14.24
CA GLN A 131 5.81 -6.60 -12.87
C GLN A 131 4.85 -5.54 -12.34
N SER A 132 5.03 -4.26 -12.68
CA SER A 132 4.16 -3.17 -12.24
C SER A 132 2.71 -3.35 -12.70
N PHE A 133 2.46 -4.16 -13.74
CA PHE A 133 1.12 -4.51 -14.23
C PHE A 133 0.46 -5.71 -13.52
N SER A 134 1.07 -6.24 -12.46
CA SER A 134 0.41 -7.19 -11.55
C SER A 134 -0.85 -6.55 -10.95
N LEU A 135 -1.98 -7.27 -10.97
CA LEU A 135 -3.22 -6.82 -10.33
C LEU A 135 -3.07 -6.71 -8.80
N ALA A 136 -2.06 -7.34 -8.20
CA ALA A 136 -1.70 -7.12 -6.80
C ALA A 136 -1.22 -5.68 -6.52
N ASN A 137 -0.76 -4.95 -7.54
CA ASN A 137 -0.34 -3.54 -7.47
C ASN A 137 -1.49 -2.56 -7.78
N MET A 138 -2.72 -3.05 -8.00
CA MET A 138 -3.83 -2.25 -8.49
C MET A 138 -4.91 -2.04 -7.44
N VAL A 139 -5.58 -0.90 -7.60
CA VAL A 139 -6.87 -0.63 -6.95
C VAL A 139 -7.90 -0.21 -7.99
N PRO A 140 -9.21 -0.47 -7.78
CA PRO A 140 -10.25 0.18 -8.57
C PRO A 140 -10.19 1.69 -8.33
N GLN A 141 -9.77 2.44 -9.36
CA GLN A 141 -9.58 3.89 -9.28
C GLN A 141 -10.49 4.62 -10.26
N ALA A 142 -11.13 5.71 -9.82
CA ALA A 142 -11.97 6.54 -10.66
C ALA A 142 -11.15 7.08 -11.87
N PRO A 143 -11.62 6.92 -13.11
CA PRO A 143 -10.81 7.16 -14.31
C PRO A 143 -10.25 8.59 -14.43
N GLU A 144 -11.07 9.61 -14.17
CA GLU A 144 -10.60 11.00 -14.24
C GLU A 144 -9.61 11.34 -13.13
N HIS A 145 -9.78 10.75 -11.94
CA HIS A 145 -8.82 10.85 -10.85
C HIS A 145 -7.48 10.19 -11.25
N ASN A 146 -7.53 8.94 -11.69
CA ASN A 146 -6.36 8.15 -12.07
C ASN A 146 -5.53 8.82 -13.17
N ARG A 147 -6.18 9.18 -14.30
CA ARG A 147 -5.52 9.75 -15.49
C ARG A 147 -5.23 11.24 -15.36
N GLY A 148 -5.91 11.91 -14.46
CA GLY A 148 -5.85 13.36 -14.23
C GLY A 148 -4.97 13.75 -13.04
N VAL A 149 -5.62 14.17 -11.96
CA VAL A 149 -4.96 14.77 -10.81
C VAL A 149 -3.96 13.83 -10.13
N TRP A 150 -4.26 12.55 -10.00
CA TRP A 150 -3.35 11.59 -9.39
C TRP A 150 -2.06 11.45 -10.20
N ALA A 151 -2.16 11.15 -11.50
CA ALA A 151 -0.99 11.00 -12.36
C ALA A 151 -0.15 12.28 -12.46
N LYS A 152 -0.80 13.46 -12.60
CA LYS A 152 -0.12 14.72 -12.92
C LYS A 152 0.39 15.47 -11.70
N THR A 153 -0.36 15.45 -10.57
CA THR A 153 -0.02 16.25 -9.39
C THR A 153 0.54 15.43 -8.23
N VAL A 154 0.37 14.11 -8.23
CA VAL A 154 0.88 13.23 -7.16
C VAL A 154 2.08 12.43 -7.68
N GLU A 155 1.88 11.57 -8.68
CA GLU A 155 2.94 10.69 -9.19
C GLU A 155 4.06 11.48 -9.86
N GLU A 156 3.73 12.38 -10.80
CA GLU A 156 4.73 13.18 -11.51
C GLU A 156 5.48 14.12 -10.55
N ALA A 157 4.80 14.73 -9.58
CA ALA A 157 5.45 15.58 -8.58
C ALA A 157 6.42 14.77 -7.70
N THR A 158 6.04 13.55 -7.30
CA THR A 158 6.90 12.63 -6.54
C THR A 158 8.15 12.26 -7.35
N ARG A 159 8.01 11.87 -8.63
CA ARG A 159 9.14 11.58 -9.52
C ARG A 159 10.06 12.78 -9.70
N LYS A 160 9.51 13.97 -9.96
CA LYS A 160 10.29 15.20 -10.09
C LYS A 160 11.05 15.54 -8.80
N TYR A 161 10.46 15.28 -7.65
CA TYR A 161 11.14 15.44 -6.37
C TYR A 161 12.30 14.45 -6.22
N ALA A 162 12.04 13.16 -6.41
CA ALA A 162 13.04 12.09 -6.30
C ALA A 162 14.21 12.28 -7.28
N GLY A 163 13.94 12.76 -8.51
CA GLY A 163 14.98 13.07 -9.52
C GLY A 163 15.90 14.24 -9.14
N ARG A 164 15.55 15.04 -8.13
CA ARG A 164 16.37 16.15 -7.61
C ARG A 164 16.86 15.93 -6.19
N ALA A 165 16.45 14.82 -5.56
CA ALA A 165 16.86 14.51 -4.21
C ALA A 165 18.34 14.10 -4.16
N SER A 166 19.03 14.47 -3.09
CA SER A 166 20.45 14.13 -2.87
C SER A 166 20.68 12.76 -2.22
N GLY A 167 19.60 11.99 -2.03
CA GLY A 167 19.61 10.66 -1.43
C GLY A 167 18.37 9.87 -1.81
N ASP A 168 18.14 8.76 -1.10
CA ASP A 168 16.96 7.93 -1.31
C ASP A 168 15.69 8.62 -0.81
N VAL A 169 14.64 8.47 -1.60
CA VAL A 169 13.26 8.88 -1.30
C VAL A 169 12.42 7.62 -1.21
N PHE A 170 11.90 7.33 -0.04
CA PHE A 170 11.00 6.21 0.18
C PHE A 170 9.56 6.64 -0.06
N VAL A 171 8.84 5.88 -0.85
CA VAL A 171 7.45 6.17 -1.21
C VAL A 171 6.56 5.01 -0.77
N ILE A 172 5.48 5.31 -0.04
CA ILE A 172 4.51 4.29 0.37
C ILE A 172 3.13 4.75 -0.08
N THR A 173 2.53 3.97 -0.97
CA THR A 173 1.23 4.27 -1.59
C THR A 173 0.21 3.22 -1.19
N GLY A 174 -1.01 3.62 -0.91
CA GLY A 174 -2.06 2.66 -0.61
C GLY A 174 -3.47 3.20 -0.61
N PRO A 175 -4.44 2.29 -0.54
CA PRO A 175 -5.86 2.61 -0.41
C PRO A 175 -6.26 2.83 1.05
N PHE A 176 -7.36 3.56 1.24
CA PHE A 176 -8.04 3.67 2.51
C PHE A 176 -9.56 3.50 2.32
N PHE A 177 -10.14 2.59 3.11
CA PHE A 177 -11.54 2.19 3.00
C PHE A 177 -12.37 2.81 4.11
N VAL A 178 -13.55 3.33 3.76
CA VAL A 178 -14.48 3.97 4.72
C VAL A 178 -15.88 3.40 4.48
N PRO A 179 -16.58 3.02 5.54
CA PRO A 179 -16.17 2.96 6.94
C PRO A 179 -15.22 1.80 7.23
N SER A 180 -15.22 0.74 6.39
CA SER A 180 -14.35 -0.43 6.47
C SER A 180 -14.25 -1.11 5.10
N ILE A 181 -13.34 -2.10 4.93
CA ILE A 181 -13.27 -2.92 3.72
C ILE A 181 -14.61 -3.62 3.48
N ALA A 182 -15.14 -4.31 4.48
CA ALA A 182 -16.37 -5.11 4.36
C ALA A 182 -17.61 -4.28 3.96
N GLN A 183 -17.63 -2.99 4.29
CA GLN A 183 -18.74 -2.07 4.00
C GLN A 183 -18.48 -1.19 2.78
N SER A 184 -17.31 -1.31 2.15
CA SER A 184 -17.02 -0.57 0.92
C SER A 184 -17.66 -1.22 -0.30
N GLN A 185 -17.85 -0.42 -1.35
CA GLN A 185 -18.26 -0.93 -2.66
C GLN A 185 -17.22 -1.94 -3.17
N SER A 186 -17.67 -2.92 -3.95
CA SER A 186 -16.79 -3.85 -4.64
C SER A 186 -17.16 -4.00 -6.12
N ILE A 187 -16.20 -4.41 -6.95
CA ILE A 187 -16.36 -4.62 -8.38
C ILE A 187 -16.12 -6.08 -8.75
N GLY A 188 -16.73 -6.50 -9.85
CA GLY A 188 -16.54 -7.80 -10.48
C GLY A 188 -17.00 -9.00 -9.66
N PRO A 189 -16.93 -10.20 -10.26
CA PRO A 189 -17.35 -11.44 -9.61
C PRO A 189 -16.46 -11.80 -8.41
N GLY A 190 -15.18 -11.42 -8.46
CA GLY A 190 -14.23 -11.60 -7.38
C GLY A 190 -14.42 -10.63 -6.21
N ARG A 191 -15.27 -9.61 -6.33
CA ARG A 191 -15.53 -8.61 -5.30
C ARG A 191 -14.26 -7.87 -4.86
N VAL A 192 -13.54 -7.26 -5.81
CA VAL A 192 -12.42 -6.36 -5.50
C VAL A 192 -12.94 -5.07 -4.90
N HIS A 193 -12.50 -4.73 -3.69
CA HIS A 193 -13.04 -3.59 -2.95
C HIS A 193 -12.52 -2.25 -3.48
N VAL A 194 -13.42 -1.26 -3.55
CA VAL A 194 -13.15 0.09 -4.03
C VAL A 194 -12.76 0.99 -2.85
N PRO A 195 -11.54 1.55 -2.82
CA PRO A 195 -11.15 2.45 -1.74
C PRO A 195 -11.85 3.81 -1.86
N LYS A 196 -12.19 4.41 -0.72
CA LYS A 196 -12.73 5.78 -0.66
C LYS A 196 -11.65 6.83 -0.87
N TYR A 197 -10.43 6.58 -0.35
CA TYR A 197 -9.28 7.47 -0.48
C TYR A 197 -8.04 6.71 -0.93
N LEU A 198 -7.12 7.44 -1.56
CA LEU A 198 -5.78 6.99 -1.83
C LEU A 198 -4.79 7.91 -1.12
N TYR A 199 -3.71 7.33 -0.61
CA TYR A 199 -2.60 8.09 -0.06
C TYR A 199 -1.29 7.75 -0.77
N LYS A 200 -0.37 8.72 -0.79
CA LYS A 200 1.02 8.52 -1.18
C LYS A 200 1.91 9.29 -0.21
N LEU A 201 2.58 8.55 0.69
CA LEU A 201 3.61 9.06 1.58
C LEU A 201 4.92 9.19 0.81
N VAL A 202 5.61 10.30 0.99
CA VAL A 202 6.96 10.55 0.47
C VAL A 202 7.86 10.88 1.65
N TYR A 203 8.97 10.16 1.79
CA TYR A 203 9.98 10.38 2.83
C TYR A 203 11.36 10.57 2.21
N ASP A 204 11.92 11.77 2.33
CA ASP A 204 13.31 12.09 1.97
C ASP A 204 14.20 11.76 3.17
N GLN A 205 14.91 10.65 3.07
CA GLN A 205 15.76 10.16 4.17
C GLN A 205 16.91 11.13 4.47
N LYS A 206 17.50 11.77 3.45
CA LYS A 206 18.62 12.68 3.62
C LYS A 206 18.24 13.95 4.36
N LYS A 207 17.01 14.44 4.15
CA LYS A 207 16.47 15.63 4.80
C LYS A 207 15.66 15.33 6.06
N ASN A 208 15.45 14.05 6.36
CA ASN A 208 14.52 13.57 7.40
C ASN A 208 13.13 14.22 7.31
N ARG A 209 12.62 14.40 6.10
CA ARG A 209 11.35 15.09 5.84
C ARG A 209 10.31 14.17 5.22
N ALA A 210 9.09 14.18 5.76
CA ALA A 210 7.98 13.41 5.21
C ALA A 210 6.72 14.25 5.03
N TRP A 211 5.97 13.94 3.98
CA TRP A 211 4.63 14.48 3.69
C TRP A 211 3.82 13.43 2.96
N ALA A 212 2.50 13.58 2.93
CA ALA A 212 1.64 12.67 2.20
C ALA A 212 0.60 13.40 1.36
N TYR A 213 0.31 12.86 0.19
CA TYR A 213 -0.89 13.19 -0.57
C TYR A 213 -2.04 12.32 -0.04
N TRP A 214 -3.20 12.93 0.10
CA TRP A 214 -4.43 12.27 0.51
C TRP A 214 -5.56 12.74 -0.38
N GLN A 215 -6.11 11.86 -1.23
CA GLN A 215 -7.12 12.24 -2.20
C GLN A 215 -8.30 11.27 -2.19
N GLU A 216 -9.49 11.81 -2.34
CA GLU A 216 -10.69 11.00 -2.55
C GLU A 216 -10.62 10.30 -3.92
N ASN A 217 -11.05 9.05 -3.99
CA ASN A 217 -11.09 8.27 -5.21
C ASN A 217 -12.38 8.57 -5.98
N ASP A 218 -12.46 9.75 -6.56
CA ASP A 218 -13.64 10.25 -7.26
C ASP A 218 -13.26 11.05 -8.52
N ASN A 219 -14.07 11.00 -9.57
CA ASN A 219 -13.84 11.71 -10.83
C ASN A 219 -13.85 13.24 -10.66
N ALA A 220 -14.57 13.75 -9.66
CA ALA A 220 -14.63 15.18 -9.36
C ALA A 220 -13.45 15.68 -8.52
N THR A 221 -12.59 14.78 -8.01
CA THR A 221 -11.46 15.14 -7.15
C THR A 221 -10.54 16.14 -7.83
N ARG A 222 -10.18 17.18 -7.10
CA ARG A 222 -9.20 18.21 -7.50
C ARG A 222 -7.94 18.05 -6.65
N GLY A 223 -6.81 18.59 -7.12
CA GLY A 223 -5.57 18.58 -6.37
C GLY A 223 -5.73 19.28 -5.01
N SER A 224 -5.13 18.72 -3.99
CA SER A 224 -5.07 19.26 -2.63
C SER A 224 -3.62 19.42 -2.17
N ALA A 225 -3.39 20.31 -1.20
CA ALA A 225 -2.10 20.40 -0.53
C ALA A 225 -1.77 19.07 0.18
N PRO A 226 -0.49 18.70 0.25
CA PRO A 226 -0.07 17.55 1.05
C PRO A 226 -0.42 17.74 2.54
N ILE A 227 -0.67 16.63 3.22
CA ILE A 227 -0.84 16.56 4.67
C ILE A 227 0.46 16.15 5.35
N SER A 228 0.57 16.40 6.66
CA SER A 228 1.73 15.96 7.45
C SER A 228 1.75 14.43 7.62
N TYR A 229 2.93 13.89 7.92
CA TYR A 229 3.10 12.49 8.29
C TYR A 229 2.25 12.10 9.50
N ALA A 230 2.20 12.97 10.53
CA ALA A 230 1.39 12.75 11.73
C ALA A 230 -0.11 12.65 11.41
N GLU A 231 -0.61 13.50 10.51
CA GLU A 231 -2.00 13.44 10.07
C GLU A 231 -2.30 12.16 9.27
N LEU A 232 -1.37 11.70 8.41
CA LEU A 232 -1.53 10.43 7.72
C LEU A 232 -1.62 9.25 8.69
N MET A 233 -0.71 9.18 9.68
CA MET A 233 -0.74 8.14 10.71
C MET A 233 -2.05 8.16 11.50
N LYS A 234 -2.53 9.36 11.88
CA LYS A 234 -3.81 9.53 12.58
C LYS A 234 -5.00 8.99 11.77
N ARG A 235 -5.03 9.25 10.46
CA ARG A 235 -6.11 8.78 9.57
C ARG A 235 -6.08 7.28 9.36
N THR A 236 -4.90 6.71 9.19
CA THR A 236 -4.75 5.30 8.77
C THR A 236 -4.53 4.33 9.91
N GLY A 237 -4.03 4.79 11.06
CA GLY A 237 -3.57 3.94 12.15
C GLY A 237 -2.29 3.15 11.83
N ILE A 238 -1.60 3.46 10.72
CA ILE A 238 -0.39 2.76 10.26
C ILE A 238 0.85 3.55 10.68
N GLN A 239 1.82 2.88 11.30
CA GLN A 239 3.15 3.43 11.55
C GLN A 239 4.03 3.14 10.32
N PHE A 240 4.10 4.08 9.39
CA PHE A 240 4.78 3.87 8.09
C PHE A 240 6.31 3.85 8.17
N LEU A 241 6.89 4.60 9.10
CA LEU A 241 8.34 4.79 9.25
C LEU A 241 8.79 4.41 10.67
N PRO A 242 8.85 3.09 11.00
CA PRO A 242 9.21 2.64 12.35
C PRO A 242 10.62 3.08 12.74
N GLY A 243 10.72 3.74 13.90
CA GLY A 243 12.01 4.26 14.42
C GLY A 243 12.49 5.55 13.77
N VAL A 244 11.65 6.20 12.94
CA VAL A 244 11.94 7.51 12.33
C VAL A 244 10.93 8.54 12.84
N THR A 245 11.43 9.72 13.19
CA THR A 245 10.62 10.91 13.50
C THR A 245 10.92 11.99 12.46
N PRO A 246 10.15 12.03 11.34
CA PRO A 246 10.37 13.03 10.30
C PRO A 246 9.96 14.44 10.76
N GLU A 247 10.63 15.44 10.18
CA GLU A 247 10.26 16.86 10.28
C GLU A 247 9.13 17.19 9.28
#